data_7dfeec767bca333f817581ce336158d4
#
_entry.id   7dfeec767bca333f817581ce336158d4
#
_cell.length_a   1.000
_cell.length_b   1.000
_cell.length_c   1.000
_cell.angle_alpha   90.00
_cell.angle_beta   90.00
_cell.angle_gamma   90.00
#
_symmetry.space_group_name_H-M   'P 1'
#
loop_
_entity.id
_entity.type
_entity.pdbx_description
1 polymer ?
#
loop_
_entity_poly.entity_id
_entity_poly.type
_entity_poly.pdbx_seq_one_letter_code
_entity_poly.pdbx_strand_id
1 'polypeptide(L)'
;MGISEFYEDWLTRSGFVETKSSPSYCPAGKLYLAPKEVACGYYWVYGEKNLFDIKIHDFYFFEDSFISLNTPECLSITYYDSVSGEELTPYRRLTAGCVKSFYGGHEAYKAIFHKNIPVRSVGIEVFPAYYENYLRER
;
A
#
# COMPACT_ATOMS: atom_id res chain seq x y z
N MET A 1 -0.98 8.63 15.24
CA MET A 1 -0.85 7.32 14.56
C MET A 1 0.15 7.44 13.43
N GLY A 2 1.16 6.56 13.40
CA GLY A 2 2.08 6.49 12.28
C GLY A 2 1.44 5.82 11.07
N ILE A 3 2.04 5.97 9.88
CA ILE A 3 1.50 5.38 8.66
C ILE A 3 1.50 3.84 8.71
N SER A 4 2.54 3.23 9.30
CA SER A 4 2.58 1.78 9.47
C SER A 4 1.43 1.28 10.34
N GLU A 5 1.11 1.99 11.43
CA GLU A 5 -0.03 1.65 12.29
C GLU A 5 -1.36 1.77 11.53
N PHE A 6 -1.48 2.78 10.68
CA PHE A 6 -2.64 2.96 9.83
C PHE A 6 -2.82 1.76 8.89
N TYR A 7 -1.76 1.32 8.22
CA TYR A 7 -1.85 0.18 7.31
C TYR A 7 -2.11 -1.13 8.04
N GLU A 8 -1.51 -1.33 9.20
CA GLU A 8 -1.79 -2.52 10.02
C GLU A 8 -3.27 -2.57 10.41
N ASP A 9 -3.83 -1.44 10.82
CA ASP A 9 -5.24 -1.37 11.18
C ASP A 9 -6.15 -1.65 9.98
N TRP A 10 -5.84 -1.04 8.82
CA TRP A 10 -6.61 -1.28 7.60
C TRP A 10 -6.54 -2.74 7.16
N LEU A 11 -5.36 -3.34 7.18
CA LEU A 11 -5.18 -4.74 6.80
C LEU A 11 -6.00 -5.65 7.69
N THR A 12 -5.95 -5.42 9.00
CA THR A 12 -6.72 -6.21 9.97
C THR A 12 -8.22 -6.09 9.73
N ARG A 13 -8.72 -4.87 9.53
CA ARG A 13 -10.14 -4.63 9.26
C ARG A 13 -10.58 -5.22 7.93
N SER A 14 -9.68 -5.31 6.97
CA SER A 14 -9.97 -5.88 5.66
C SER A 14 -9.87 -7.41 5.62
N GLY A 15 -9.52 -8.02 6.75
CA GLY A 15 -9.46 -9.47 6.86
C GLY A 15 -8.09 -10.08 6.55
N PHE A 16 -7.07 -9.27 6.32
CA PHE A 16 -5.70 -9.77 6.19
C PHE A 16 -5.20 -10.25 7.55
N VAL A 17 -4.48 -11.35 7.56
CA VAL A 17 -4.00 -12.00 8.79
C VAL A 17 -2.48 -11.99 8.81
N GLU A 18 -1.91 -11.44 9.88
CA GLU A 18 -0.47 -11.45 10.07
C GLU A 18 0.04 -12.89 10.19
N THR A 19 1.14 -13.18 9.52
CA THR A 19 1.80 -14.48 9.58
C THR A 19 3.30 -14.28 9.77
N LYS A 20 4.03 -15.39 9.98
CA LYS A 20 5.48 -15.32 10.10
C LYS A 20 6.08 -14.88 8.77
N SER A 21 7.10 -14.02 8.84
CA SER A 21 7.82 -13.57 7.68
C SER A 21 8.38 -14.75 6.88
N SER A 22 8.17 -14.69 5.56
CA SER A 22 8.82 -15.63 4.65
C SER A 22 10.32 -15.33 4.59
N PRO A 23 11.18 -16.34 4.38
CA PRO A 23 12.60 -16.09 4.13
C PRO A 23 12.88 -15.18 2.93
N SER A 24 11.89 -15.02 2.03
CA SER A 24 12.00 -14.14 0.86
C SER A 24 11.92 -12.67 1.21
N TYR A 25 11.44 -12.30 2.40
CA TYR A 25 11.27 -10.92 2.82
C TYR A 25 12.10 -10.63 4.06
N CYS A 26 12.42 -9.34 4.25
CA CYS A 26 13.15 -8.91 5.43
C CYS A 26 12.35 -9.24 6.71
N PRO A 27 12.95 -9.94 7.69
CA PRO A 27 12.23 -10.30 8.91
C PRO A 27 11.87 -9.12 9.81
N ALA A 28 12.45 -7.94 9.57
CA ALA A 28 12.07 -6.74 10.32
C ALA A 28 10.66 -6.24 9.97
N GLY A 29 10.13 -6.62 8.80
CA GLY A 29 8.78 -6.28 8.39
C GLY A 29 7.76 -7.30 8.85
N LYS A 30 6.48 -6.99 8.57
CA LYS A 30 5.36 -7.87 8.86
C LYS A 30 4.72 -8.36 7.58
N LEU A 31 4.40 -9.63 7.53
CA LEU A 31 3.75 -10.28 6.40
C LEU A 31 2.31 -10.61 6.75
N TYR A 32 1.39 -10.24 5.86
CA TYR A 32 -0.03 -10.51 6.01
C TYR A 32 -0.52 -11.36 4.84
N LEU A 33 -1.35 -12.37 5.15
CA LEU A 33 -2.03 -13.16 4.15
C LEU A 33 -3.37 -12.53 3.81
N ALA A 34 -3.71 -12.53 2.52
CA ALA A 34 -5.01 -12.06 2.06
C ALA A 34 -6.14 -12.96 2.60
N PRO A 35 -7.36 -12.39 2.82
CA PRO A 35 -8.51 -13.19 3.27
C PRO A 35 -8.91 -14.20 2.18
N LYS A 36 -8.91 -15.48 2.53
CA LYS A 36 -9.09 -16.60 1.59
C LYS A 36 -10.41 -16.57 0.84
N GLU A 37 -11.43 -15.97 1.43
CA GLU A 37 -12.77 -15.95 0.84
C GLU A 37 -12.87 -15.00 -0.35
N VAL A 38 -12.01 -13.96 -0.41
CA VAL A 38 -12.16 -12.89 -1.41
C VAL A 38 -10.87 -12.60 -2.17
N ALA A 39 -9.73 -13.16 -1.75
CA ALA A 39 -8.43 -12.82 -2.32
C ALA A 39 -7.40 -13.93 -2.12
N CYS A 40 -6.28 -13.78 -2.78
CA CYS A 40 -5.14 -14.69 -2.66
C CYS A 40 -3.86 -13.89 -2.71
N GLY A 41 -2.91 -14.19 -1.83
CA GLY A 41 -1.58 -13.58 -1.85
C GLY A 41 -1.19 -12.90 -0.56
N TYR A 42 -0.29 -11.91 -0.67
CA TYR A 42 0.44 -11.34 0.46
C TYR A 42 0.50 -9.83 0.41
N TYR A 43 0.65 -9.25 1.59
CA TYR A 43 0.99 -7.85 1.80
C TYR A 43 2.11 -7.79 2.83
N TRP A 44 3.23 -7.19 2.48
CA TRP A 44 4.36 -7.03 3.41
C TRP A 44 4.60 -5.55 3.66
N VAL A 45 4.85 -5.20 4.91
CA VAL A 45 5.11 -3.80 5.29
C VAL A 45 6.23 -3.72 6.31
N TYR A 46 7.09 -2.72 6.13
CA TYR A 46 8.11 -2.33 7.10
C TYR A 46 8.06 -0.80 7.25
N GLY A 47 8.13 -0.31 8.47
CA GLY A 47 8.11 1.12 8.72
C GLY A 47 9.08 1.55 9.80
N GLU A 48 9.64 2.74 9.61
CA GLU A 48 10.35 3.49 10.64
C GLU A 48 9.43 4.59 11.12
N LYS A 49 9.09 4.57 12.39
CA LYS A 49 8.08 5.42 12.98
C LYS A 49 8.31 6.91 12.66
N ASN A 50 7.27 7.56 12.12
CA ASN A 50 7.26 8.97 11.75
C ASN A 50 8.22 9.36 10.62
N LEU A 51 8.84 8.38 9.95
CA LEU A 51 9.75 8.64 8.85
C LEU A 51 9.20 8.12 7.52
N PHE A 52 9.08 6.80 7.40
CA PHE A 52 8.63 6.19 6.16
C PHE A 52 8.09 4.78 6.39
N ASP A 53 7.33 4.30 5.40
CA ASP A 53 6.95 2.89 5.26
C ASP A 53 7.37 2.39 3.90
N ILE A 54 7.74 1.11 3.84
CA ILE A 54 7.95 0.38 2.60
C ILE A 54 6.90 -0.73 2.58
N LYS A 55 6.22 -0.90 1.44
CA LYS A 55 5.22 -1.95 1.30
C LYS A 55 5.40 -2.70 0.00
N ILE A 56 5.10 -4.00 0.06
CA ILE A 56 5.10 -4.88 -1.10
C ILE A 56 3.74 -5.53 -1.19
N HIS A 57 3.11 -5.40 -2.33
CA HIS A 57 1.85 -6.07 -2.65
C HIS A 57 2.14 -7.22 -3.60
N ASP A 58 1.56 -8.40 -3.30
CA ASP A 58 1.58 -9.54 -4.20
C ASP A 58 0.31 -10.35 -3.95
N PHE A 59 -0.81 -9.82 -4.43
CA PHE A 59 -2.10 -10.45 -4.24
C PHE A 59 -3.05 -10.13 -5.39
N TYR A 60 -4.16 -10.84 -5.45
CA TYR A 60 -5.27 -10.49 -6.34
C TYR A 60 -6.60 -10.80 -5.67
N PHE A 61 -7.61 -10.04 -6.07
CA PHE A 61 -8.98 -10.27 -5.62
C PHE A 61 -9.73 -11.18 -6.59
N PHE A 62 -10.67 -11.97 -6.07
CA PHE A 62 -11.49 -12.85 -6.91
C PHE A 62 -12.61 -12.08 -7.62
N GLU A 63 -12.99 -10.91 -7.11
CA GLU A 63 -13.97 -10.01 -7.71
C GLU A 63 -13.40 -8.60 -7.77
N ASP A 64 -13.95 -7.75 -8.65
CA ASP A 64 -13.59 -6.35 -8.69
C ASP A 64 -13.77 -5.75 -7.29
N SER A 65 -12.77 -5.03 -6.80
CA SER A 65 -12.75 -4.56 -5.42
C SER A 65 -12.53 -3.07 -5.34
N PHE A 66 -13.42 -2.40 -4.61
CA PHE A 66 -13.30 -0.97 -4.33
C PHE A 66 -12.56 -0.76 -3.02
N ILE A 67 -11.55 0.10 -3.06
CA ILE A 67 -10.74 0.46 -1.89
C ILE A 67 -10.94 1.94 -1.62
N SER A 68 -11.16 2.29 -0.35
CA SER A 68 -11.22 3.68 0.10
C SER A 68 -10.43 3.82 1.39
N LEU A 69 -9.41 4.67 1.38
CA LEU A 69 -8.49 4.86 2.51
C LEU A 69 -8.36 6.34 2.84
N ASN A 70 -8.55 6.68 4.12
CA ASN A 70 -8.24 8.01 4.63
C ASN A 70 -6.83 7.95 5.22
N THR A 71 -5.84 8.30 4.40
CA THR A 71 -4.44 8.24 4.85
C THR A 71 -4.05 9.48 5.63
N PRO A 72 -3.12 9.38 6.59
CA PRO A 72 -2.49 10.56 7.17
C PRO A 72 -1.68 11.31 6.10
N GLU A 73 -1.25 12.53 6.42
CA GLU A 73 -0.43 13.31 5.51
C GLU A 73 0.86 12.56 5.22
N CYS A 74 1.11 12.28 3.95
CA CYS A 74 2.29 11.57 3.48
C CYS A 74 2.43 11.71 1.97
N LEU A 75 3.63 11.51 1.47
CA LEU A 75 3.85 11.34 0.04
C LEU A 75 3.99 9.85 -0.24
N SER A 76 3.09 9.31 -1.05
CA SER A 76 3.09 7.90 -1.45
C SER A 76 3.54 7.78 -2.89
N ILE A 77 4.51 6.90 -3.14
CA ILE A 77 5.00 6.60 -4.49
C ILE A 77 5.01 5.09 -4.64
N THR A 78 4.33 4.59 -5.67
CA THR A 78 4.20 3.15 -5.90
C THR A 78 4.54 2.81 -7.35
N TYR A 79 5.41 1.83 -7.53
CA TYR A 79 5.67 1.20 -8.82
C TYR A 79 4.86 -0.08 -8.92
N TYR A 80 4.14 -0.26 -10.04
CA TYR A 80 3.35 -1.45 -10.31
C TYR A 80 4.02 -2.31 -11.38
N ASP A 81 4.43 -3.50 -11.00
CA ASP A 81 4.91 -4.52 -11.95
C ASP A 81 3.73 -5.22 -12.62
N SER A 82 2.62 -5.39 -11.90
CA SER A 82 1.38 -5.95 -12.41
C SER A 82 0.21 -5.29 -11.70
N VAL A 83 -0.78 -4.86 -12.46
CA VAL A 83 -2.03 -4.30 -11.92
C VAL A 83 -3.01 -4.08 -13.07
N SER A 84 -4.32 -4.13 -12.75
CA SER A 84 -5.38 -3.63 -13.61
C SER A 84 -6.40 -2.96 -12.72
N GLY A 85 -6.70 -1.71 -12.99
CA GLY A 85 -7.66 -0.97 -12.20
C GLY A 85 -7.65 0.52 -12.49
N GLU A 86 -8.32 1.28 -11.65
CA GLU A 86 -8.40 2.73 -11.74
C GLU A 86 -8.30 3.37 -10.36
N GLU A 87 -7.57 4.47 -10.29
CA GLU A 87 -7.67 5.42 -9.18
C GLU A 87 -8.75 6.45 -9.51
N LEU A 88 -9.50 6.91 -8.51
CA LEU A 88 -10.71 7.68 -8.75
C LEU A 88 -10.63 9.15 -8.32
N THR A 89 -9.59 9.56 -7.62
CA THR A 89 -9.44 10.95 -7.14
C THR A 89 -8.01 11.47 -7.28
N PRO A 90 -7.64 12.05 -8.43
CA PRO A 90 -8.37 12.11 -9.70
C PRO A 90 -8.36 10.77 -10.43
N TYR A 91 -9.19 10.62 -11.43
CA TYR A 91 -9.22 9.40 -12.22
C TYR A 91 -7.88 9.17 -12.94
N ARG A 92 -7.29 8.00 -12.72
CA ARG A 92 -6.08 7.55 -13.43
C ARG A 92 -6.15 6.05 -13.61
N ARG A 93 -5.81 5.60 -14.81
CA ARG A 93 -5.73 4.16 -15.06
C ARG A 93 -4.47 3.58 -14.42
N LEU A 94 -4.61 2.42 -13.78
CA LEU A 94 -3.49 1.66 -13.27
C LEU A 94 -3.13 0.57 -14.28
N THR A 95 -1.88 0.59 -14.73
CA THR A 95 -1.36 -0.37 -15.70
C THR A 95 0.02 -0.84 -15.29
N ALA A 96 0.40 -2.04 -15.74
CA ALA A 96 1.73 -2.58 -15.47
C ALA A 96 2.82 -1.64 -16.00
N GLY A 97 3.89 -1.50 -15.22
CA GLY A 97 5.02 -0.64 -15.56
C GLY A 97 4.83 0.82 -15.22
N CYS A 98 3.74 1.19 -14.53
CA CYS A 98 3.51 2.59 -14.17
C CYS A 98 4.01 2.91 -12.76
N VAL A 99 4.33 4.19 -12.55
CA VAL A 99 4.61 4.76 -11.23
C VAL A 99 3.50 5.74 -10.91
N LYS A 100 2.89 5.60 -9.74
CA LYS A 100 1.85 6.50 -9.27
C LYS A 100 2.27 7.16 -7.97
N SER A 101 2.00 8.46 -7.86
CA SER A 101 2.20 9.20 -6.62
C SER A 101 0.88 9.73 -6.11
N PHE A 102 0.79 9.85 -4.79
CA PHE A 102 -0.41 10.33 -4.10
C PHE A 102 0.02 11.08 -2.85
N TYR A 103 -0.56 12.26 -2.65
CA TYR A 103 -0.32 13.05 -1.44
C TYR A 103 -1.52 12.87 -0.50
N GLY A 104 -1.31 12.15 0.60
CA GLY A 104 -2.34 11.83 1.57
C GLY A 104 -2.65 12.96 2.53
N GLY A 105 -3.72 12.79 3.32
CA GLY A 105 -4.10 13.73 4.35
C GLY A 105 -5.16 14.75 3.91
N HIS A 106 -5.59 14.73 2.67
CA HIS A 106 -6.59 15.66 2.13
C HIS A 106 -7.87 14.92 1.73
N GLU A 107 -7.82 14.20 0.62
CA GLU A 107 -8.95 13.41 0.14
C GLU A 107 -8.70 11.93 0.38
N ALA A 108 -9.77 11.17 0.50
CA ALA A 108 -9.64 9.72 0.59
C ALA A 108 -9.01 9.17 -0.71
N TYR A 109 -8.05 8.27 -0.55
CA TYR A 109 -7.55 7.49 -1.68
C TYR A 109 -8.62 6.48 -2.06
N LYS A 110 -9.06 6.48 -3.32
CA LYS A 110 -10.08 5.57 -3.83
C LYS A 110 -9.58 4.89 -5.08
N ALA A 111 -9.81 3.58 -5.15
CA ALA A 111 -9.38 2.80 -6.30
C ALA A 111 -10.28 1.59 -6.49
N ILE A 112 -10.33 1.11 -7.73
CA ILE A 112 -10.95 -0.16 -8.08
C ILE A 112 -9.84 -1.06 -8.64
N PHE A 113 -9.73 -2.28 -8.10
CA PHE A 113 -8.84 -3.30 -8.62
C PHE A 113 -9.67 -4.37 -9.31
N HIS A 114 -9.31 -4.68 -10.54
CA HIS A 114 -10.04 -5.66 -11.34
C HIS A 114 -9.74 -7.09 -10.90
N LYS A 115 -10.76 -7.94 -10.94
CA LYS A 115 -10.69 -9.32 -10.48
C LYS A 115 -9.63 -10.13 -11.21
N ASN A 116 -9.02 -11.05 -10.47
CA ASN A 116 -8.10 -12.08 -11.00
C ASN A 116 -6.84 -11.54 -11.67
N ILE A 117 -6.54 -10.25 -11.55
CA ILE A 117 -5.32 -9.66 -12.08
C ILE A 117 -4.39 -9.39 -10.89
N PRO A 118 -3.20 -10.01 -10.85
CA PRO A 118 -2.29 -9.79 -9.73
C PRO A 118 -1.91 -8.33 -9.56
N VAL A 119 -1.96 -7.87 -8.32
CA VAL A 119 -1.39 -6.59 -7.92
C VAL A 119 -0.01 -6.89 -7.36
N ARG A 120 1.02 -6.59 -8.15
CA ARG A 120 2.41 -6.72 -7.74
C ARG A 120 3.03 -5.35 -7.76
N SER A 121 3.38 -4.86 -6.59
CA SER A 121 3.86 -3.50 -6.47
C SER A 121 4.85 -3.37 -5.33
N VAL A 122 5.70 -2.36 -5.44
CA VAL A 122 6.51 -1.89 -4.33
C VAL A 122 6.25 -0.40 -4.18
N GLY A 123 6.00 0.01 -2.95
CA GLY A 123 5.66 1.39 -2.66
C GLY A 123 6.36 1.90 -1.41
N ILE A 124 6.45 3.22 -1.33
CA ILE A 124 7.00 3.89 -0.16
C ILE A 124 6.10 5.07 0.18
N GLU A 125 5.84 5.25 1.46
CA GLU A 125 5.18 6.43 2.00
C GLU A 125 6.17 7.17 2.88
N VAL A 126 6.29 8.48 2.69
CA VAL A 126 7.19 9.34 3.46
C VAL A 126 6.38 10.36 4.23
N PHE A 127 6.71 10.51 5.52
CA PHE A 127 6.04 11.47 6.40
C PHE A 127 6.63 12.87 6.25
N PRO A 128 5.83 13.91 6.59
CA PRO A 128 6.32 15.29 6.60
C PRO A 128 7.60 15.49 7.41
N ALA A 129 7.71 14.85 8.59
CA ALA A 129 8.92 14.99 9.42
C ALA A 129 10.19 14.57 8.67
N TYR A 130 10.09 13.53 7.83
CA TYR A 130 11.24 13.06 7.06
C TYR A 130 11.60 14.04 5.94
N TYR A 131 10.65 14.36 5.05
CA TYR A 131 10.98 15.17 3.88
C TYR A 131 11.20 16.65 4.22
N GLU A 132 10.56 17.17 5.27
CA GLU A 132 10.83 18.54 5.74
C GLU A 132 12.25 18.66 6.26
N ASN A 133 12.72 17.69 7.04
CA ASN A 133 14.10 17.68 7.51
C ASN A 133 15.09 17.58 6.35
N TYR A 134 14.80 16.71 5.39
CA TYR A 134 15.63 16.56 4.19
C TYR A 134 15.74 17.88 3.41
N LEU A 135 14.62 18.58 3.24
CA LEU A 135 14.60 19.85 2.52
C LEU A 135 15.37 20.97 3.27
N ARG A 136 15.33 20.96 4.60
CA ARG A 136 16.07 21.95 5.40
C ARG A 136 17.58 21.77 5.30
N GLU A 137 18.05 20.55 5.19
CA GLU A 137 19.47 20.23 5.10
C GLU A 137 20.05 20.54 3.72
N ARG A 138 19.20 20.84 2.76
CA ARG A 138 19.58 21.19 1.39
C ARG A 138 19.53 22.68 1.20
#